data_8918a9f8bea09cc24fa5fc57ec132f0e
#
_entry.id   8918a9f8bea09cc24fa5fc57ec132f0e
#
_cell.length_a   1.000
_cell.length_b   1.000
_cell.length_c   1.000
_cell.angle_alpha   90.00
_cell.angle_beta   90.00
_cell.angle_gamma   90.00
#
_symmetry.space_group_name_H-M   'P 1'
#
loop_
_entity.id
_entity.type
_entity.pdbx_description
1 polymer ?
#
loop_
_entity_poly.entity_id
_entity_poly.type
_entity_poly.pdbx_seq_one_letter_code
_entity_poly.pdbx_strand_id
1 'polypeptide(L)'
;MTQTQSRKKNLFQMNVNLMHGPIFRSLVLFMLPILISNLFQQLYNTVDTMIVGNVLGDTALAAIGSCGAIYELLVGFGLGIGNGLAIVAARAYGAQDEDLLKRTVAGSLVIGLAASLTITMAGFFGLRPLLELLDTPAEILEDAYRYIIIIDLGVIVMFAYNLCAGLLRAIGNSVMPLVFLLLSSALNVVLDLWFIAGMGMGVAGAAVATVIAQGVSVVLCILYVMARVRILIPGRKHLDVGRKLYWDLFSQSISMGLMSSIVSAGSVILQYGINGLGTLTIAGHTAARKLFAFTDMPLIAMANAASTFVSQNYGAGQPERIRKGMREIYLYSLVVMVVTVLLMQVSAEWLVRMVSGSSEALVLENGARYLRWTSPFYAVLGVLLSTRYALQSLGEKVLPLFSSVIEFLGKVVFVLVFIPRFAYNAVILCEPVVWCFMALYLVAVYRCNPFVFPKKQ
;
A
#
# COMPACT_ATOMS: atom_id res chain seq x y z
N MET A 1 45.68 -7.96 -22.93
CA MET A 1 45.65 -7.77 -21.47
C MET A 1 44.26 -7.30 -21.08
N THR A 2 43.40 -8.25 -20.73
CA THR A 2 42.00 -8.07 -20.37
C THR A 2 41.95 -7.88 -18.86
N GLN A 3 41.69 -6.65 -18.41
CA GLN A 3 41.48 -6.39 -16.99
C GLN A 3 40.04 -6.79 -16.60
N THR A 4 39.93 -7.96 -16.02
CA THR A 4 38.75 -8.41 -15.30
C THR A 4 38.71 -7.65 -13.95
N GLN A 5 38.15 -6.46 -13.93
CA GLN A 5 37.80 -5.81 -12.66
C GLN A 5 36.61 -6.53 -12.04
N SER A 6 36.91 -7.43 -11.10
CA SER A 6 35.99 -7.97 -10.13
C SER A 6 35.44 -6.80 -9.29
N ARG A 7 34.30 -6.25 -9.70
CA ARG A 7 33.56 -5.28 -8.92
C ARG A 7 32.98 -5.99 -7.70
N LYS A 8 33.63 -5.90 -6.54
CA LYS A 8 33.01 -6.21 -5.25
C LYS A 8 31.69 -5.44 -5.19
N LYS A 9 30.57 -6.16 -5.36
CA LYS A 9 29.23 -5.60 -5.16
C LYS A 9 29.13 -5.24 -3.67
N ASN A 10 29.29 -3.97 -3.34
CA ASN A 10 28.93 -3.48 -2.02
C ASN A 10 27.45 -3.77 -1.80
N LEU A 11 27.10 -4.44 -0.70
CA LEU A 11 25.72 -4.78 -0.31
C LEU A 11 24.77 -3.56 -0.36
N PHE A 12 25.30 -2.35 -0.24
CA PHE A 12 24.58 -1.08 -0.26
C PHE A 12 24.36 -0.46 -1.65
N GLN A 13 24.77 -1.12 -2.74
CA GLN A 13 24.58 -0.65 -4.13
C GLN A 13 23.77 -1.66 -4.95
N MET A 14 22.71 -2.23 -4.38
CA MET A 14 21.83 -3.17 -5.10
C MET A 14 20.72 -2.43 -5.84
N ASN A 15 21.08 -1.55 -6.79
CA ASN A 15 20.10 -1.05 -7.75
C ASN A 15 19.80 -2.16 -8.75
N VAL A 16 18.56 -2.58 -8.80
CA VAL A 16 18.09 -3.52 -9.82
C VAL A 16 17.85 -2.76 -11.11
N ASN A 17 18.48 -3.20 -12.20
CA ASN A 17 18.23 -2.63 -13.50
C ASN A 17 16.93 -3.22 -14.09
N LEU A 18 15.88 -2.39 -14.17
CA LEU A 18 14.59 -2.79 -14.72
C LEU A 18 14.47 -2.49 -16.22
N MET A 19 15.37 -1.69 -16.78
CA MET A 19 15.36 -1.30 -18.20
C MET A 19 16.11 -2.28 -19.11
N HIS A 20 17.02 -3.08 -18.54
CA HIS A 20 17.84 -4.01 -19.31
C HIS A 20 17.92 -5.40 -18.65
N GLY A 21 18.29 -6.42 -19.43
CA GLY A 21 18.47 -7.80 -18.94
C GLY A 21 17.17 -8.61 -18.82
N PRO A 22 17.23 -9.79 -18.15
CA PRO A 22 16.09 -10.70 -18.01
C PRO A 22 14.99 -10.07 -17.15
N ILE A 23 13.79 -9.97 -17.71
CA ILE A 23 12.68 -9.22 -17.10
C ILE A 23 12.24 -9.86 -15.79
N PHE A 24 11.88 -11.15 -15.81
CA PHE A 24 11.36 -11.86 -14.64
C PHE A 24 12.33 -11.81 -13.45
N ARG A 25 13.62 -12.10 -13.70
CA ARG A 25 14.66 -12.05 -12.67
C ARG A 25 14.75 -10.66 -12.04
N SER A 26 14.74 -9.61 -12.86
CA SER A 26 14.81 -8.23 -12.37
C SER A 26 13.57 -7.86 -11.55
N LEU A 27 12.37 -8.26 -12.01
CA LEU A 27 11.12 -8.05 -11.28
C LEU A 27 11.13 -8.75 -9.92
N VAL A 28 11.51 -10.03 -9.87
CA VAL A 28 11.55 -10.81 -8.62
C VAL A 28 12.58 -10.23 -7.65
N LEU A 29 13.79 -9.91 -8.11
CA LEU A 29 14.83 -9.31 -7.27
C LEU A 29 14.43 -7.93 -6.72
N PHE A 30 13.66 -7.15 -7.48
CA PHE A 30 13.16 -5.87 -7.04
C PHE A 30 11.95 -6.00 -6.11
N MET A 31 11.06 -6.96 -6.39
CA MET A 31 9.85 -7.23 -5.60
C MET A 31 10.18 -7.82 -4.22
N LEU A 32 11.21 -8.68 -4.11
CA LEU A 32 11.49 -9.42 -2.89
C LEU A 32 11.71 -8.49 -1.66
N PRO A 33 12.53 -7.43 -1.72
CA PRO A 33 12.65 -6.49 -0.61
C PRO A 33 11.33 -5.77 -0.28
N ILE A 34 10.47 -5.52 -1.28
CA ILE A 34 9.15 -4.90 -1.07
C ILE A 34 8.23 -5.88 -0.32
N LEU A 35 8.22 -7.16 -0.72
CA LEU A 35 7.46 -8.20 -0.03
C LEU A 35 7.90 -8.35 1.42
N ILE A 36 9.21 -8.41 1.65
CA ILE A 36 9.78 -8.48 3.00
C ILE A 36 9.40 -7.24 3.81
N SER A 37 9.44 -6.04 3.21
CA SER A 37 8.99 -4.81 3.87
C SER A 37 7.53 -4.87 4.31
N ASN A 38 6.64 -5.36 3.43
CA ASN A 38 5.21 -5.49 3.74
C ASN A 38 4.97 -6.49 4.88
N LEU A 39 5.69 -7.63 4.89
CA LEU A 39 5.64 -8.62 5.97
C LEU A 39 6.09 -8.02 7.29
N PHE A 40 7.24 -7.34 7.32
CA PHE A 40 7.74 -6.71 8.54
C PHE A 40 6.83 -5.58 9.03
N GLN A 41 6.24 -4.82 8.13
CA GLN A 41 5.27 -3.79 8.50
C GLN A 41 4.01 -4.40 9.15
N GLN A 42 3.53 -5.53 8.65
CA GLN A 42 2.39 -6.23 9.25
C GLN A 42 2.73 -6.84 10.61
N LEU A 43 3.93 -7.43 10.74
CA LEU A 43 4.41 -7.95 12.02
C LEU A 43 4.57 -6.83 13.04
N TYR A 44 5.18 -5.71 12.65
CA TYR A 44 5.34 -4.54 13.48
C TYR A 44 3.98 -4.01 13.97
N ASN A 45 2.99 -3.81 13.10
CA ASN A 45 1.65 -3.38 13.50
C ASN A 45 1.00 -4.35 14.50
N THR A 46 1.27 -5.65 14.35
CA THR A 46 0.78 -6.68 15.28
C THR A 46 1.45 -6.57 16.65
N VAL A 47 2.78 -6.39 16.68
CA VAL A 47 3.54 -6.23 17.92
C VAL A 47 3.13 -4.96 18.67
N ASP A 48 2.97 -3.84 17.97
CA ASP A 48 2.48 -2.57 18.55
C ASP A 48 1.10 -2.76 19.22
N THR A 49 0.16 -3.39 18.50
CA THR A 49 -1.17 -3.73 19.04
C THR A 49 -1.08 -4.64 20.28
N MET A 50 -0.16 -5.63 20.27
CA MET A 50 0.06 -6.51 21.42
C MET A 50 0.64 -5.78 22.62
N ILE A 51 1.57 -4.86 22.42
CA ILE A 51 2.15 -4.04 23.51
C ILE A 51 1.06 -3.19 24.15
N VAL A 52 0.27 -2.50 23.34
CA VAL A 52 -0.86 -1.67 23.82
C VAL A 52 -1.86 -2.53 24.60
N GLY A 53 -2.31 -3.65 24.05
CA GLY A 53 -3.30 -4.52 24.69
C GLY A 53 -2.80 -5.12 26.01
N ASN A 54 -1.54 -5.58 26.05
CA ASN A 54 -0.99 -6.21 27.26
C ASN A 54 -0.64 -5.21 28.37
N VAL A 55 -0.25 -3.99 28.03
CA VAL A 55 0.22 -3.00 29.02
C VAL A 55 -0.92 -2.05 29.46
N LEU A 56 -1.77 -1.62 28.51
CA LEU A 56 -2.84 -0.64 28.78
C LEU A 56 -4.21 -1.28 28.91
N GLY A 57 -4.38 -2.54 28.47
CA GLY A 57 -5.65 -3.27 28.53
C GLY A 57 -6.62 -3.00 27.39
N ASP A 58 -7.81 -3.60 27.49
CA ASP A 58 -8.80 -3.67 26.44
C ASP A 58 -9.39 -2.32 26.04
N THR A 59 -9.53 -1.40 27.01
CA THR A 59 -10.09 -0.05 26.76
C THR A 59 -9.19 0.76 25.84
N ALA A 60 -7.87 0.73 26.05
CA ALA A 60 -6.90 1.39 25.18
C ALA A 60 -6.85 0.76 23.79
N LEU A 61 -6.95 -0.57 23.74
CA LEU A 61 -7.03 -1.30 22.47
C LEU A 61 -8.28 -0.93 21.68
N ALA A 62 -9.43 -0.80 22.36
CA ALA A 62 -10.68 -0.34 21.75
C ALA A 62 -10.58 1.11 21.26
N ALA A 63 -9.90 2.00 21.99
CA ALA A 63 -9.68 3.38 21.57
C ALA A 63 -8.86 3.46 20.28
N ILE A 64 -7.74 2.73 20.18
CA ILE A 64 -6.94 2.65 18.93
C ILE A 64 -7.74 2.00 17.81
N GLY A 65 -8.47 0.92 18.12
CA GLY A 65 -9.29 0.21 17.15
C GLY A 65 -10.39 1.09 16.52
N SER A 66 -11.01 1.97 17.31
CA SER A 66 -12.04 2.92 16.81
C SER A 66 -11.46 3.94 15.81
N CYS A 67 -10.16 4.22 15.89
CA CYS A 67 -9.46 5.10 14.95
C CYS A 67 -9.08 4.41 13.62
N GLY A 68 -9.21 3.07 13.52
CA GLY A 68 -8.68 2.29 12.39
C GLY A 68 -9.13 2.78 11.02
N ALA A 69 -10.44 3.03 10.84
CA ALA A 69 -10.97 3.53 9.57
C ALA A 69 -10.45 4.93 9.22
N ILE A 70 -10.33 5.80 10.21
CA ILE A 70 -9.79 7.16 10.04
C ILE A 70 -8.30 7.09 9.70
N TYR A 71 -7.56 6.24 10.40
CA TYR A 71 -6.13 5.99 10.14
C TYR A 71 -5.90 5.49 8.71
N GLU A 72 -6.67 4.49 8.26
CA GLU A 72 -6.58 3.97 6.89
C GLU A 72 -6.88 5.04 5.85
N LEU A 73 -7.83 5.91 6.10
CA LEU A 73 -8.20 6.98 5.18
C LEU A 73 -7.08 8.04 5.10
N LEU A 74 -6.57 8.51 6.23
CA LEU A 74 -5.51 9.53 6.28
C LEU A 74 -4.19 9.01 5.71
N VAL A 75 -3.73 7.87 6.23
CA VAL A 75 -2.46 7.26 5.83
C VAL A 75 -2.54 6.68 4.43
N GLY A 76 -3.65 6.02 4.08
CA GLY A 76 -3.86 5.45 2.74
C GLY A 76 -3.89 6.52 1.65
N PHE A 77 -4.54 7.66 1.89
CA PHE A 77 -4.52 8.80 0.98
C PHE A 77 -3.10 9.35 0.81
N GLY A 78 -2.36 9.55 1.91
CA GLY A 78 -0.97 10.00 1.88
C GLY A 78 -0.04 9.03 1.16
N LEU A 79 -0.20 7.72 1.38
CA LEU A 79 0.53 6.67 0.64
C LEU A 79 0.23 6.72 -0.85
N GLY A 80 -1.04 6.90 -1.23
CA GLY A 80 -1.45 7.06 -2.62
C GLY A 80 -0.74 8.25 -3.28
N ILE A 81 -0.74 9.42 -2.63
CA ILE A 81 -0.02 10.62 -3.12
C ILE A 81 1.47 10.30 -3.31
N GLY A 82 2.13 9.71 -2.32
CA GLY A 82 3.55 9.36 -2.39
C GLY A 82 3.88 8.40 -3.54
N ASN A 83 3.05 7.40 -3.76
CA ASN A 83 3.19 6.46 -4.87
C ASN A 83 2.99 7.15 -6.23
N GLY A 84 2.02 8.07 -6.34
CA GLY A 84 1.80 8.85 -7.56
C GLY A 84 3.03 9.70 -7.93
N LEU A 85 3.64 10.36 -6.95
CA LEU A 85 4.87 11.14 -7.15
C LEU A 85 6.06 10.25 -7.56
N ALA A 86 6.17 9.06 -6.94
CA ALA A 86 7.22 8.08 -7.27
C ALA A 86 7.09 7.56 -8.72
N ILE A 87 5.88 7.39 -9.25
CA ILE A 87 5.62 7.01 -10.64
C ILE A 87 6.21 8.04 -11.60
N VAL A 88 5.99 9.34 -11.36
CA VAL A 88 6.52 10.42 -12.22
C VAL A 88 8.05 10.44 -12.14
N ALA A 89 8.62 10.26 -10.93
CA ALA A 89 10.07 10.15 -10.75
C ALA A 89 10.66 8.94 -11.48
N ALA A 90 10.00 7.78 -11.44
CA ALA A 90 10.44 6.59 -12.14
C ALA A 90 10.40 6.76 -13.67
N ARG A 91 9.42 7.51 -14.21
CA ARG A 91 9.38 7.89 -15.63
C ARG A 91 10.55 8.79 -16.01
N ALA A 92 10.82 9.81 -15.20
CA ALA A 92 11.97 10.72 -15.43
C ALA A 92 13.31 9.96 -15.36
N TYR A 93 13.46 9.04 -14.41
CA TYR A 93 14.64 8.18 -14.33
C TYR A 93 14.78 7.26 -15.55
N GLY A 94 13.67 6.69 -16.02
CA GLY A 94 13.63 5.85 -17.22
C GLY A 94 14.02 6.61 -18.50
N ALA A 95 13.63 7.87 -18.60
CA ALA A 95 14.03 8.76 -19.69
C ALA A 95 15.52 9.13 -19.66
N GLN A 96 16.25 8.75 -18.59
CA GLN A 96 17.66 9.10 -18.37
C GLN A 96 17.92 10.63 -18.37
N ASP A 97 16.90 11.41 -18.06
CA ASP A 97 16.99 12.86 -17.94
C ASP A 97 17.16 13.26 -16.46
N GLU A 98 18.41 13.53 -16.08
CA GLU A 98 18.76 13.87 -14.70
C GLU A 98 18.15 15.23 -14.28
N ASP A 99 18.06 16.21 -15.21
CA ASP A 99 17.48 17.52 -14.91
C ASP A 99 15.97 17.39 -14.65
N LEU A 100 15.26 16.63 -15.49
CA LEU A 100 13.85 16.31 -15.30
C LEU A 100 13.63 15.54 -13.98
N LEU A 101 14.47 14.56 -13.64
CA LEU A 101 14.37 13.82 -12.39
C LEU A 101 14.52 14.74 -11.18
N LYS A 102 15.52 15.62 -11.17
CA LYS A 102 15.75 16.58 -10.09
C LYS A 102 14.61 17.60 -9.95
N ARG A 103 14.03 18.08 -11.06
CA ARG A 103 12.82 18.92 -11.05
C ARG A 103 11.62 18.16 -10.52
N THR A 104 11.49 16.88 -10.90
CA THR A 104 10.44 16.00 -10.38
C THR A 104 10.54 15.83 -8.87
N VAL A 105 11.75 15.61 -8.35
CA VAL A 105 11.99 15.53 -6.90
C VAL A 105 11.62 16.85 -6.20
N ALA A 106 12.07 17.99 -6.75
CA ALA A 106 11.74 19.32 -6.19
C ALA A 106 10.23 19.56 -6.16
N GLY A 107 9.53 19.28 -7.26
CA GLY A 107 8.06 19.39 -7.32
C GLY A 107 7.34 18.42 -6.38
N SER A 108 7.88 17.21 -6.21
CA SER A 108 7.34 16.21 -5.28
C SER A 108 7.45 16.66 -3.82
N LEU A 109 8.55 17.31 -3.45
CA LEU A 109 8.72 17.87 -2.10
C LEU A 109 7.68 18.98 -1.84
N VAL A 110 7.45 19.87 -2.80
CA VAL A 110 6.45 20.95 -2.66
C VAL A 110 5.03 20.41 -2.56
N ILE A 111 4.65 19.50 -3.48
CA ILE A 111 3.30 18.90 -3.47
C ILE A 111 3.11 18.08 -2.21
N GLY A 112 4.11 17.31 -1.80
CA GLY A 112 4.05 16.49 -0.61
C GLY A 112 3.91 17.30 0.67
N LEU A 113 4.65 18.39 0.78
CA LEU A 113 4.51 19.32 1.91
C LEU A 113 3.12 19.96 1.92
N ALA A 114 2.64 20.44 0.78
CA ALA A 114 1.30 21.01 0.68
C ALA A 114 0.20 20.01 1.02
N ALA A 115 0.30 18.77 0.51
CA ALA A 115 -0.65 17.71 0.81
C ALA A 115 -0.66 17.33 2.28
N SER A 116 0.52 17.12 2.89
CA SER A 116 0.60 16.77 4.32
C SER A 116 0.09 17.89 5.22
N LEU A 117 0.39 19.16 4.91
CA LEU A 117 -0.18 20.29 5.65
C LEU A 117 -1.70 20.38 5.51
N THR A 118 -2.23 20.12 4.31
CA THR A 118 -3.69 20.12 4.08
C THR A 118 -4.37 19.00 4.86
N ILE A 119 -3.80 17.79 4.87
CA ILE A 119 -4.31 16.64 5.65
C ILE A 119 -4.27 16.98 7.14
N THR A 120 -3.15 17.45 7.66
CA THR A 120 -3.00 17.83 9.07
C THR A 120 -3.96 18.94 9.48
N MET A 121 -4.17 19.94 8.65
CA MET A 121 -5.15 21.00 8.93
C MET A 121 -6.58 20.47 8.94
N ALA A 122 -6.93 19.63 7.96
CA ALA A 122 -8.25 19.00 7.90
C ALA A 122 -8.48 18.07 9.11
N GLY A 123 -7.48 17.30 9.51
CA GLY A 123 -7.51 16.45 10.68
C GLY A 123 -7.65 17.23 11.98
N PHE A 124 -6.85 18.26 12.15
CA PHE A 124 -6.88 19.09 13.36
C PHE A 124 -8.29 19.65 13.68
N PHE A 125 -9.04 20.05 12.67
CA PHE A 125 -10.41 20.56 12.84
C PHE A 125 -11.48 19.48 12.74
N GLY A 126 -11.23 18.39 12.01
CA GLY A 126 -12.24 17.41 11.64
C GLY A 126 -12.24 16.11 12.45
N LEU A 127 -11.13 15.73 13.08
CA LEU A 127 -10.99 14.40 13.71
C LEU A 127 -11.94 14.18 14.88
N ARG A 128 -12.09 15.17 15.77
CA ARG A 128 -13.00 15.05 16.91
C ARG A 128 -14.46 14.95 16.49
N PRO A 129 -15.00 15.86 15.65
CA PRO A 129 -16.34 15.72 15.09
C PRO A 129 -16.56 14.39 14.33
N LEU A 130 -15.50 13.90 13.65
CA LEU A 130 -15.59 12.64 12.92
C LEU A 130 -15.69 11.42 13.85
N LEU A 131 -14.94 11.40 14.95
CA LEU A 131 -15.04 10.35 15.97
C LEU A 131 -16.43 10.35 16.64
N GLU A 132 -16.98 11.54 16.92
CA GLU A 132 -18.33 11.71 17.46
C GLU A 132 -19.39 11.24 16.45
N LEU A 133 -19.25 11.57 15.16
CA LEU A 133 -20.12 11.11 14.08
C LEU A 133 -20.10 9.58 13.87
N LEU A 134 -18.99 8.95 14.20
CA LEU A 134 -18.81 7.48 14.14
C LEU A 134 -19.32 6.79 15.41
N ASP A 135 -20.05 7.49 16.28
CA ASP A 135 -20.59 6.99 17.54
C ASP A 135 -19.52 6.33 18.45
N THR A 136 -18.32 6.92 18.48
CA THR A 136 -17.26 6.44 19.38
C THR A 136 -17.72 6.58 20.83
N PRO A 137 -17.71 5.51 21.64
CA PRO A 137 -18.15 5.57 23.04
C PRO A 137 -17.42 6.65 23.85
N ALA A 138 -18.18 7.41 24.65
CA ALA A 138 -17.63 8.53 25.41
C ALA A 138 -16.47 8.15 26.34
N GLU A 139 -16.44 6.89 26.81
CA GLU A 139 -15.42 6.34 27.70
C GLU A 139 -14.03 6.27 27.02
N ILE A 140 -14.00 6.06 25.70
CA ILE A 140 -12.74 5.92 24.94
C ILE A 140 -12.50 7.08 23.98
N LEU A 141 -13.42 8.01 23.84
CA LEU A 141 -13.36 9.11 22.86
C LEU A 141 -12.11 9.98 23.03
N GLU A 142 -11.79 10.32 24.28
CA GLU A 142 -10.64 11.19 24.56
C GLU A 142 -9.29 10.49 24.25
N ASP A 143 -9.16 9.19 24.58
CA ASP A 143 -7.98 8.39 24.25
C ASP A 143 -7.85 8.16 22.76
N ALA A 144 -8.97 7.87 22.07
CA ALA A 144 -9.01 7.76 20.62
C ALA A 144 -8.58 9.07 19.95
N TYR A 145 -9.10 10.21 20.41
CA TYR A 145 -8.72 11.53 19.90
C TYR A 145 -7.24 11.85 20.14
N ARG A 146 -6.73 11.58 21.34
CA ARG A 146 -5.29 11.76 21.67
C ARG A 146 -4.38 10.94 20.79
N TYR A 147 -4.75 9.70 20.51
CA TYR A 147 -3.98 8.83 19.63
C TYR A 147 -3.96 9.38 18.19
N ILE A 148 -5.14 9.60 17.62
CA ILE A 148 -5.25 9.93 16.20
C ILE A 148 -4.75 11.34 15.85
N ILE A 149 -4.86 12.32 16.77
CA ILE A 149 -4.35 13.66 16.54
C ILE A 149 -2.80 13.69 16.52
N ILE A 150 -2.13 12.85 17.32
CA ILE A 150 -0.67 12.73 17.28
C ILE A 150 -0.24 12.10 15.94
N ILE A 151 -0.95 11.08 15.48
CA ILE A 151 -0.72 10.47 14.17
C ILE A 151 -0.92 11.51 13.06
N ASP A 152 -1.97 12.31 13.12
CA ASP A 152 -2.27 13.36 12.13
C ASP A 152 -1.18 14.44 12.11
N LEU A 153 -0.72 14.91 13.26
CA LEU A 153 0.43 15.81 13.36
C LEU A 153 1.72 15.18 12.81
N GLY A 154 1.84 13.86 12.91
CA GLY A 154 2.94 13.07 12.37
C GLY A 154 2.82 12.73 10.87
N VAL A 155 1.70 13.06 10.20
CA VAL A 155 1.47 12.73 8.78
C VAL A 155 2.59 13.27 7.89
N ILE A 156 3.13 14.45 8.18
CA ILE A 156 4.25 15.01 7.42
C ILE A 156 5.50 14.12 7.47
N VAL A 157 5.79 13.51 8.62
CA VAL A 157 6.91 12.58 8.78
C VAL A 157 6.65 11.27 8.02
N MET A 158 5.44 10.73 8.17
CA MET A 158 5.01 9.52 7.46
C MET A 158 5.08 9.72 5.94
N PHE A 159 4.60 10.86 5.47
CA PHE A 159 4.66 11.23 4.06
C PHE A 159 6.11 11.36 3.58
N ALA A 160 6.97 12.05 4.33
CA ALA A 160 8.38 12.22 3.98
C ALA A 160 9.09 10.86 3.86
N TYR A 161 8.84 9.91 4.78
CA TYR A 161 9.38 8.55 4.68
C TYR A 161 8.90 7.84 3.40
N ASN A 162 7.59 7.87 3.14
CA ASN A 162 7.01 7.21 1.96
C ASN A 162 7.50 7.82 0.65
N LEU A 163 7.64 9.15 0.59
CA LEU A 163 8.22 9.84 -0.56
C LEU A 163 9.68 9.43 -0.78
N CYS A 164 10.51 9.45 0.26
CA CYS A 164 11.91 9.02 0.18
C CYS A 164 12.03 7.57 -0.27
N ALA A 165 11.25 6.67 0.32
CA ALA A 165 11.20 5.26 -0.06
C ALA A 165 10.72 5.07 -1.50
N GLY A 166 9.70 5.84 -1.93
CA GLY A 166 9.19 5.87 -3.29
C GLY A 166 10.24 6.33 -4.31
N LEU A 167 10.95 7.41 -4.01
CA LEU A 167 12.03 7.94 -4.86
C LEU A 167 13.21 6.96 -4.98
N LEU A 168 13.58 6.27 -3.89
CA LEU A 168 14.60 5.23 -3.96
C LEU A 168 14.14 4.04 -4.82
N ARG A 169 12.90 3.61 -4.67
CA ARG A 169 12.31 2.58 -5.56
C ARG A 169 12.24 3.05 -7.00
N ALA A 170 11.93 4.32 -7.26
CA ALA A 170 11.85 4.90 -8.61
C ALA A 170 13.16 4.76 -9.40
N ILE A 171 14.32 4.76 -8.72
CA ILE A 171 15.65 4.55 -9.32
C ILE A 171 16.13 3.08 -9.26
N GLY A 172 15.26 2.14 -8.88
CA GLY A 172 15.59 0.71 -8.82
C GLY A 172 16.15 0.22 -7.48
N ASN A 173 16.15 1.04 -6.43
CA ASN A 173 16.64 0.65 -5.10
C ASN A 173 15.48 0.32 -4.16
N SER A 174 15.13 -0.96 -4.05
CA SER A 174 14.11 -1.45 -3.11
C SER A 174 14.70 -1.94 -1.78
N VAL A 175 16.02 -2.13 -1.70
CA VAL A 175 16.68 -2.69 -0.50
C VAL A 175 16.80 -1.64 0.61
N MET A 176 17.21 -0.41 0.29
CA MET A 176 17.44 0.61 1.31
C MET A 176 16.15 1.03 2.05
N PRO A 177 14.98 1.19 1.39
CA PRO A 177 13.72 1.37 2.11
C PRO A 177 13.42 0.24 3.11
N LEU A 178 13.70 -1.02 2.75
CA LEU A 178 13.56 -2.15 3.66
C LEU A 178 14.48 -2.01 4.88
N VAL A 179 15.76 -1.67 4.68
CA VAL A 179 16.71 -1.49 5.80
C VAL A 179 16.24 -0.40 6.76
N PHE A 180 15.77 0.73 6.23
CA PHE A 180 15.26 1.83 7.08
C PHE A 180 13.98 1.44 7.81
N LEU A 181 13.09 0.67 7.17
CA LEU A 181 11.90 0.14 7.81
C LEU A 181 12.25 -0.80 8.97
N LEU A 182 13.21 -1.72 8.78
CA LEU A 182 13.62 -2.65 9.83
C LEU A 182 14.19 -1.90 11.04
N LEU A 183 15.04 -0.89 10.81
CA LEU A 183 15.59 -0.07 11.87
C LEU A 183 14.50 0.72 12.61
N SER A 184 13.56 1.31 11.87
CA SER A 184 12.43 2.04 12.41
C SER A 184 11.51 1.13 13.23
N SER A 185 11.20 -0.06 12.73
CA SER A 185 10.35 -1.02 13.44
C SER A 185 10.98 -1.49 14.75
N ALA A 186 12.28 -1.79 14.74
CA ALA A 186 13.00 -2.13 15.98
C ALA A 186 13.02 -0.98 16.99
N LEU A 187 13.27 0.23 16.51
CA LEU A 187 13.26 1.43 17.36
C LEU A 187 11.85 1.69 17.93
N ASN A 188 10.81 1.54 17.10
CA ASN A 188 9.44 1.75 17.55
C ASN A 188 9.07 0.80 18.71
N VAL A 189 9.35 -0.50 18.60
CA VAL A 189 9.09 -1.46 19.69
C VAL A 189 9.77 -1.03 20.99
N VAL A 190 11.02 -0.55 20.91
CA VAL A 190 11.75 -0.06 22.09
C VAL A 190 11.09 1.20 22.67
N LEU A 191 10.67 2.13 21.81
CA LEU A 191 10.02 3.37 22.23
C LEU A 191 8.62 3.11 22.78
N ASP A 192 7.85 2.16 22.21
CA ASP A 192 6.55 1.75 22.74
C ASP A 192 6.68 1.25 24.18
N LEU A 193 7.60 0.33 24.42
CA LEU A 193 7.86 -0.17 25.77
C LEU A 193 8.29 0.94 26.72
N TRP A 194 9.13 1.85 26.27
CA TRP A 194 9.61 2.95 27.10
C TRP A 194 8.52 3.98 27.39
N PHE A 195 7.76 4.43 26.39
CA PHE A 195 6.73 5.46 26.58
C PHE A 195 5.47 4.91 27.24
N ILE A 196 5.04 3.70 26.87
CA ILE A 196 3.82 3.09 27.39
C ILE A 196 4.08 2.48 28.77
N ALA A 197 5.03 1.55 28.90
CA ALA A 197 5.28 0.84 30.15
C ALA A 197 6.20 1.62 31.10
N GLY A 198 7.22 2.33 30.59
CA GLY A 198 8.19 3.05 31.41
C GLY A 198 7.70 4.41 31.88
N MET A 199 7.10 5.21 31.00
CA MET A 199 6.66 6.59 31.28
C MET A 199 5.16 6.73 31.57
N GLY A 200 4.37 5.68 31.32
CA GLY A 200 2.92 5.71 31.56
C GLY A 200 2.14 6.68 30.66
N MET A 201 2.62 6.93 29.44
CA MET A 201 1.99 7.89 28.50
C MET A 201 0.66 7.40 27.90
N GLY A 202 0.25 6.18 28.20
CA GLY A 202 -1.00 5.61 27.65
C GLY A 202 -0.95 5.46 26.12
N VAL A 203 -2.11 5.57 25.48
CA VAL A 203 -2.23 5.42 24.01
C VAL A 203 -1.46 6.49 23.23
N ALA A 204 -1.26 7.69 23.82
CA ALA A 204 -0.46 8.73 23.22
C ALA A 204 1.01 8.30 23.05
N GLY A 205 1.52 7.47 23.97
CA GLY A 205 2.86 6.91 23.90
C GLY A 205 3.10 6.09 22.64
N ALA A 206 2.15 5.23 22.24
CA ALA A 206 2.20 4.45 20.99
C ALA A 206 2.27 5.36 19.76
N ALA A 207 1.41 6.38 19.70
CA ALA A 207 1.40 7.32 18.58
C ALA A 207 2.73 8.10 18.47
N VAL A 208 3.25 8.60 19.59
CA VAL A 208 4.53 9.32 19.64
C VAL A 208 5.69 8.41 19.23
N ALA A 209 5.74 7.18 19.73
CA ALA A 209 6.76 6.20 19.35
C ALA A 209 6.79 5.95 17.84
N THR A 210 5.61 5.77 17.24
CA THR A 210 5.45 5.58 15.79
C THR A 210 6.00 6.78 15.01
N VAL A 211 5.62 8.00 15.38
CA VAL A 211 6.07 9.23 14.70
C VAL A 211 7.58 9.43 14.84
N ILE A 212 8.15 9.20 16.02
CA ILE A 212 9.60 9.34 16.26
C ILE A 212 10.37 8.29 15.48
N ALA A 213 9.95 7.02 15.52
CA ALA A 213 10.60 5.93 14.80
C ALA A 213 10.63 6.19 13.29
N GLN A 214 9.52 6.65 12.71
CA GLN A 214 9.46 7.05 11.32
C GLN A 214 10.32 8.30 11.04
N GLY A 215 10.35 9.28 11.94
CA GLY A 215 11.22 10.44 11.83
C GLY A 215 12.70 10.08 11.73
N VAL A 216 13.15 9.14 12.55
CA VAL A 216 14.51 8.60 12.45
C VAL A 216 14.76 7.95 11.08
N SER A 217 13.80 7.18 10.56
CA SER A 217 13.92 6.61 9.23
C SER A 217 14.02 7.67 8.12
N VAL A 218 13.27 8.77 8.23
CA VAL A 218 13.37 9.90 7.29
C VAL A 218 14.77 10.50 7.33
N VAL A 219 15.30 10.76 8.51
CA VAL A 219 16.66 11.31 8.65
C VAL A 219 17.70 10.38 8.05
N LEU A 220 17.64 9.08 8.36
CA LEU A 220 18.55 8.08 7.80
C LEU A 220 18.43 7.99 6.28
N CYS A 221 17.22 8.06 5.73
CA CYS A 221 16.96 8.05 4.29
C CYS A 221 17.57 9.29 3.61
N ILE A 222 17.36 10.49 4.18
CA ILE A 222 17.94 11.74 3.67
C ILE A 222 19.46 11.68 3.72
N LEU A 223 20.07 11.26 4.82
CA LEU A 223 21.52 11.11 4.95
C LEU A 223 22.08 10.13 3.92
N TYR A 224 21.40 9.01 3.68
CA TYR A 224 21.77 8.06 2.65
C TYR A 224 21.70 8.67 1.24
N VAL A 225 20.60 9.37 0.91
CA VAL A 225 20.43 10.06 -0.37
C VAL A 225 21.53 11.08 -0.58
N MET A 226 21.82 11.91 0.44
CA MET A 226 22.89 12.92 0.38
C MET A 226 24.27 12.31 0.18
N ALA A 227 24.55 11.18 0.82
CA ALA A 227 25.87 10.54 0.77
C ALA A 227 26.08 9.69 -0.49
N ARG A 228 25.03 9.04 -1.01
CA ARG A 228 25.15 7.95 -2.00
C ARG A 228 24.33 8.13 -3.28
N VAL A 229 23.28 8.97 -3.27
CA VAL A 229 22.30 9.06 -4.37
C VAL A 229 22.11 10.50 -4.83
N ARG A 230 23.20 11.15 -5.24
CA ARG A 230 23.21 12.58 -5.62
C ARG A 230 22.25 12.92 -6.77
N ILE A 231 21.87 11.94 -7.59
CA ILE A 231 20.90 12.11 -8.68
C ILE A 231 19.52 12.54 -8.20
N LEU A 232 19.16 12.25 -6.92
CA LEU A 232 17.89 12.66 -6.31
C LEU A 232 17.97 14.01 -5.58
N ILE A 233 19.12 14.69 -5.59
CA ILE A 233 19.28 15.96 -4.87
C ILE A 233 19.04 17.12 -5.84
N PRO A 234 17.93 17.86 -5.70
CA PRO A 234 17.66 19.03 -6.52
C PRO A 234 18.59 20.19 -6.12
N GLY A 235 19.17 20.87 -7.09
CA GLY A 235 19.85 22.15 -6.89
C GLY A 235 18.90 23.33 -7.11
N ARG A 236 19.36 24.54 -6.83
CA ARG A 236 18.53 25.77 -6.94
C ARG A 236 17.84 25.94 -8.32
N LYS A 237 18.52 25.58 -9.40
CA LYS A 237 17.97 25.67 -10.78
C LYS A 237 16.78 24.70 -11.02
N HIS A 238 16.63 23.66 -10.22
CA HIS A 238 15.58 22.65 -10.37
C HIS A 238 14.28 23.03 -9.59
N LEU A 239 14.31 24.12 -8.81
CA LEU A 239 13.13 24.65 -8.13
C LEU A 239 12.13 25.26 -9.13
N ASP A 240 12.60 25.65 -10.30
CA ASP A 240 11.72 25.99 -11.43
C ASP A 240 11.25 24.70 -12.12
N VAL A 241 10.19 24.13 -11.56
CA VAL A 241 9.62 22.84 -12.00
C VAL A 241 8.83 22.98 -13.32
N GLY A 242 8.28 24.15 -13.59
CA GLY A 242 7.40 24.41 -14.74
C GLY A 242 5.97 23.87 -14.55
N ARG A 243 4.99 24.63 -15.08
CA ARG A 243 3.55 24.37 -14.88
C ARG A 243 3.10 22.98 -15.34
N LYS A 244 3.65 22.49 -16.46
CA LYS A 244 3.27 21.19 -17.03
C LYS A 244 3.68 20.03 -16.12
N LEU A 245 4.88 20.06 -15.57
CA LEU A 245 5.36 19.03 -14.66
C LEU A 245 4.64 19.09 -13.30
N TYR A 246 4.38 20.29 -12.77
CA TYR A 246 3.54 20.44 -11.58
C TYR A 246 2.15 19.82 -11.75
N TRP A 247 1.51 20.08 -12.91
CA TRP A 247 0.21 19.50 -13.21
C TRP A 247 0.25 17.97 -13.35
N ASP A 248 1.33 17.43 -13.93
CA ASP A 248 1.51 15.98 -14.04
C ASP A 248 1.68 15.33 -12.65
N LEU A 249 2.55 15.90 -11.82
CA LEU A 249 2.78 15.46 -10.44
C LEU A 249 1.48 15.54 -9.60
N PHE A 250 0.82 16.68 -9.61
CA PHE A 250 -0.42 16.91 -8.85
C PHE A 250 -1.52 15.94 -9.28
N SER A 251 -1.81 15.87 -10.58
CA SER A 251 -2.90 15.04 -11.07
C SER A 251 -2.64 13.54 -10.90
N GLN A 252 -1.37 13.10 -11.01
CA GLN A 252 -0.97 11.71 -10.77
C GLN A 252 -1.10 11.35 -9.28
N SER A 253 -0.65 12.22 -8.39
CA SER A 253 -0.70 12.00 -6.95
C SER A 253 -2.14 12.02 -6.42
N ILE A 254 -2.96 12.99 -6.82
CA ILE A 254 -4.38 13.05 -6.44
C ILE A 254 -5.15 11.84 -6.95
N SER A 255 -4.92 11.41 -8.19
CA SER A 255 -5.56 10.21 -8.73
C SER A 255 -5.27 8.97 -7.87
N MET A 256 -4.01 8.76 -7.48
CA MET A 256 -3.62 7.63 -6.64
C MET A 256 -4.17 7.76 -5.21
N GLY A 257 -4.16 8.95 -4.64
CA GLY A 257 -4.75 9.22 -3.32
C GLY A 257 -6.25 8.95 -3.28
N LEU A 258 -7.00 9.49 -4.25
CA LEU A 258 -8.45 9.25 -4.37
C LEU A 258 -8.76 7.77 -4.61
N MET A 259 -7.96 7.09 -5.43
CA MET A 259 -8.11 5.66 -5.66
C MET A 259 -8.04 4.88 -4.34
N SER A 260 -7.03 5.17 -3.50
CA SER A 260 -6.89 4.52 -2.19
C SER A 260 -8.08 4.83 -1.26
N SER A 261 -8.52 6.09 -1.20
CA SER A 261 -9.66 6.50 -0.37
C SER A 261 -10.97 5.83 -0.79
N ILE A 262 -11.23 5.71 -2.10
CA ILE A 262 -12.45 5.07 -2.62
C ILE A 262 -12.44 3.57 -2.28
N VAL A 263 -11.29 2.90 -2.38
CA VAL A 263 -11.14 1.48 -2.00
C VAL A 263 -11.40 1.30 -0.50
N SER A 264 -10.82 2.14 0.36
CA SER A 264 -11.04 2.11 1.81
C SER A 264 -12.51 2.36 2.15
N ALA A 265 -13.16 3.35 1.54
CA ALA A 265 -14.60 3.61 1.73
C ALA A 265 -15.46 2.40 1.32
N GLY A 266 -15.12 1.73 0.22
CA GLY A 266 -15.79 0.50 -0.19
C GLY A 266 -15.65 -0.64 0.83
N SER A 267 -14.49 -0.74 1.48
CA SER A 267 -14.26 -1.75 2.53
C SER A 267 -15.09 -1.47 3.80
N VAL A 268 -15.23 -0.20 4.17
CA VAL A 268 -16.11 0.21 5.29
C VAL A 268 -17.58 -0.15 5.02
N ILE A 269 -18.07 0.11 3.79
CA ILE A 269 -19.44 -0.24 3.39
C ILE A 269 -19.66 -1.76 3.45
N LEU A 270 -18.71 -2.55 2.94
CA LEU A 270 -18.80 -4.00 3.00
C LEU A 270 -18.83 -4.50 4.46
N GLN A 271 -17.99 -3.92 5.33
CA GLN A 271 -17.97 -4.23 6.75
C GLN A 271 -19.31 -3.94 7.44
N TYR A 272 -19.96 -2.81 7.09
CA TYR A 272 -21.30 -2.49 7.57
C TYR A 272 -22.31 -3.59 7.22
N GLY A 273 -22.28 -4.10 5.97
CA GLY A 273 -23.12 -5.21 5.56
C GLY A 273 -22.85 -6.51 6.32
N ILE A 274 -21.58 -6.79 6.64
CA ILE A 274 -21.17 -7.98 7.40
C ILE A 274 -21.61 -7.89 8.85
N ASN A 275 -21.60 -6.71 9.46
CA ASN A 275 -21.98 -6.51 10.85
C ASN A 275 -23.45 -6.94 11.14
N GLY A 276 -24.32 -6.91 10.14
CA GLY A 276 -25.69 -7.40 10.23
C GLY A 276 -25.85 -8.93 10.24
N LEU A 277 -24.76 -9.71 10.04
CA LEU A 277 -24.82 -11.17 9.90
C LEU A 277 -24.55 -11.97 11.19
N GLY A 278 -24.37 -11.27 12.31
CA GLY A 278 -24.16 -11.86 13.63
C GLY A 278 -22.68 -12.08 14.00
N THR A 279 -22.43 -12.13 15.30
CA THR A 279 -21.08 -12.07 15.90
C THR A 279 -20.16 -13.21 15.48
N LEU A 280 -20.67 -14.44 15.38
CA LEU A 280 -19.86 -15.59 14.96
C LEU A 280 -19.44 -15.50 13.49
N THR A 281 -20.30 -14.97 12.62
CA THR A 281 -19.97 -14.71 11.21
C THR A 281 -18.90 -13.63 11.09
N ILE A 282 -19.04 -12.55 11.86
CA ILE A 282 -18.05 -11.46 11.93
C ILE A 282 -16.69 -12.01 12.38
N ALA A 283 -16.66 -12.84 13.43
CA ALA A 283 -15.44 -13.43 13.96
C ALA A 283 -14.71 -14.30 12.90
N GLY A 284 -15.45 -15.18 12.22
CA GLY A 284 -14.90 -16.02 11.15
C GLY A 284 -14.39 -15.20 9.96
N HIS A 285 -15.14 -14.19 9.54
CA HIS A 285 -14.74 -13.29 8.46
C HIS A 285 -13.49 -12.48 8.84
N THR A 286 -13.43 -11.95 10.06
CA THR A 286 -12.28 -11.17 10.54
C THR A 286 -11.00 -12.01 10.56
N ALA A 287 -11.06 -13.27 11.02
CA ALA A 287 -9.93 -14.18 10.97
C ALA A 287 -9.49 -14.46 9.52
N ALA A 288 -10.46 -14.69 8.62
CA ALA A 288 -10.18 -14.90 7.21
C ALA A 288 -9.55 -13.66 6.54
N ARG A 289 -10.02 -12.44 6.88
CA ARG A 289 -9.44 -11.19 6.36
C ARG A 289 -7.99 -10.97 6.82
N LYS A 290 -7.66 -11.32 8.06
CA LYS A 290 -6.27 -11.29 8.53
C LYS A 290 -5.39 -12.24 7.72
N LEU A 291 -5.85 -13.46 7.44
CA LEU A 291 -5.12 -14.42 6.60
C LEU A 291 -5.02 -13.95 5.14
N PHE A 292 -6.10 -13.38 4.61
CA PHE A 292 -6.11 -12.76 3.29
C PHE A 292 -5.02 -11.70 3.16
N ALA A 293 -4.89 -10.80 4.13
CA ALA A 293 -3.88 -9.74 4.14
C ALA A 293 -2.43 -10.24 4.12
N PHE A 294 -2.16 -11.48 4.54
CA PHE A 294 -0.85 -12.12 4.37
C PHE A 294 -0.70 -12.77 2.99
N THR A 295 -1.75 -13.39 2.50
CA THR A 295 -1.69 -14.17 1.26
C THR A 295 -1.76 -13.33 -0.02
N ASP A 296 -2.26 -12.10 0.05
CA ASP A 296 -2.26 -11.15 -1.07
C ASP A 296 -0.97 -10.31 -1.18
N MET A 297 -0.12 -10.27 -0.13
CA MET A 297 1.14 -9.51 -0.13
C MET A 297 2.06 -9.79 -1.32
N PRO A 298 2.24 -11.04 -1.81
CA PRO A 298 3.04 -11.29 -2.99
C PRO A 298 2.49 -10.59 -4.25
N LEU A 299 1.16 -10.50 -4.37
CA LEU A 299 0.51 -9.81 -5.49
C LEU A 299 0.69 -8.29 -5.40
N ILE A 300 0.52 -7.73 -4.21
CA ILE A 300 0.75 -6.29 -3.94
C ILE A 300 2.21 -5.92 -4.20
N ALA A 301 3.15 -6.72 -3.73
CA ALA A 301 4.58 -6.48 -3.93
C ALA A 301 4.96 -6.53 -5.42
N MET A 302 4.40 -7.48 -6.18
CA MET A 302 4.59 -7.57 -7.64
C MET A 302 3.94 -6.39 -8.36
N ALA A 303 2.76 -5.95 -7.96
CA ALA A 303 2.10 -4.77 -8.54
C ALA A 303 2.91 -3.48 -8.33
N ASN A 304 3.51 -3.30 -7.15
CA ASN A 304 4.44 -2.20 -6.89
C ASN A 304 5.71 -2.29 -7.76
N ALA A 305 6.25 -3.49 -7.93
CA ALA A 305 7.38 -3.72 -8.83
C ALA A 305 7.01 -3.46 -10.30
N ALA A 306 5.81 -3.88 -10.72
CA ALA A 306 5.26 -3.57 -12.03
C ALA A 306 5.13 -2.07 -12.27
N SER A 307 4.68 -1.31 -11.29
CA SER A 307 4.59 0.15 -11.37
C SER A 307 5.94 0.78 -11.70
N THR A 308 6.99 0.45 -10.97
CA THR A 308 8.34 0.99 -11.22
C THR A 308 8.89 0.50 -12.56
N PHE A 309 8.71 -0.79 -12.87
CA PHE A 309 9.15 -1.38 -14.14
C PHE A 309 8.48 -0.69 -15.34
N VAL A 310 7.17 -0.55 -15.32
CA VAL A 310 6.42 0.08 -16.42
C VAL A 310 6.79 1.56 -16.53
N SER A 311 6.89 2.28 -15.42
CA SER A 311 7.26 3.71 -15.41
C SER A 311 8.63 3.95 -16.03
N GLN A 312 9.66 3.17 -15.64
CA GLN A 312 11.01 3.30 -16.18
C GLN A 312 11.04 2.95 -17.68
N ASN A 313 10.38 1.85 -18.09
CA ASN A 313 10.37 1.44 -19.50
C ASN A 313 9.49 2.35 -20.37
N TYR A 314 8.47 2.99 -19.79
CA TYR A 314 7.71 4.05 -20.47
C TYR A 314 8.58 5.29 -20.72
N GLY A 315 9.30 5.75 -19.70
CA GLY A 315 10.26 6.84 -19.85
C GLY A 315 11.37 6.52 -20.86
N ALA A 316 11.84 5.27 -20.90
CA ALA A 316 12.85 4.78 -21.85
C ALA A 316 12.32 4.52 -23.28
N GLY A 317 11.00 4.71 -23.54
CA GLY A 317 10.42 4.46 -24.86
C GLY A 317 10.42 2.99 -25.28
N GLN A 318 10.25 2.03 -24.34
CA GLN A 318 10.35 0.58 -24.57
C GLN A 318 9.00 -0.16 -24.48
N PRO A 319 8.02 0.04 -25.37
CA PRO A 319 6.71 -0.58 -25.27
C PRO A 319 6.72 -2.11 -25.37
N GLU A 320 7.63 -2.67 -26.15
CA GLU A 320 7.74 -4.14 -26.29
C GLU A 320 8.21 -4.78 -24.97
N ARG A 321 9.10 -4.13 -24.24
CA ARG A 321 9.57 -4.62 -22.96
C ARG A 321 8.44 -4.56 -21.92
N ILE A 322 7.60 -3.51 -21.95
CA ILE A 322 6.40 -3.41 -21.12
C ILE A 322 5.44 -4.57 -21.42
N ARG A 323 5.15 -4.87 -22.70
CA ARG A 323 4.27 -5.98 -23.06
C ARG A 323 4.78 -7.33 -22.55
N LYS A 324 6.07 -7.60 -22.74
CA LYS A 324 6.71 -8.84 -22.25
C LYS A 324 6.65 -8.91 -20.72
N GLY A 325 7.00 -7.82 -20.04
CA GLY A 325 6.99 -7.77 -18.58
C GLY A 325 5.62 -7.96 -17.98
N MET A 326 4.59 -7.32 -18.53
CA MET A 326 3.22 -7.50 -18.06
C MET A 326 2.73 -8.96 -18.25
N ARG A 327 3.12 -9.63 -19.34
CA ARG A 327 2.82 -11.05 -19.52
C ARG A 327 3.47 -11.92 -18.44
N GLU A 328 4.72 -11.67 -18.09
CA GLU A 328 5.43 -12.39 -17.03
C GLU A 328 4.81 -12.12 -15.65
N ILE A 329 4.35 -10.88 -15.39
CA ILE A 329 3.65 -10.51 -14.16
C ILE A 329 2.30 -11.24 -14.04
N TYR A 330 1.55 -11.36 -15.16
CA TYR A 330 0.30 -12.11 -15.14
C TYR A 330 0.52 -13.61 -14.91
N LEU A 331 1.59 -14.18 -15.49
CA LEU A 331 1.98 -15.57 -15.22
C LEU A 331 2.39 -15.77 -13.76
N TYR A 332 3.12 -14.82 -13.17
CA TYR A 332 3.42 -14.84 -11.73
C TYR A 332 2.14 -14.84 -10.88
N SER A 333 1.16 -14.01 -11.23
CA SER A 333 -0.12 -13.96 -10.52
C SER A 333 -0.86 -15.31 -10.59
N LEU A 334 -0.77 -16.01 -11.71
CA LEU A 334 -1.31 -17.36 -11.85
C LEU A 334 -0.58 -18.36 -10.95
N VAL A 335 0.75 -18.29 -10.87
CA VAL A 335 1.53 -19.17 -9.99
C VAL A 335 1.18 -18.90 -8.51
N VAL A 336 1.09 -17.65 -8.10
CA VAL A 336 0.67 -17.28 -6.74
C VAL A 336 -0.73 -17.83 -6.44
N MET A 337 -1.67 -17.71 -7.38
CA MET A 337 -3.02 -18.28 -7.23
C MET A 337 -2.96 -19.78 -7.00
N VAL A 338 -2.23 -20.54 -7.84
CA VAL A 338 -2.14 -22.01 -7.70
C VAL A 338 -1.59 -22.38 -6.33
N VAL A 339 -0.50 -21.74 -5.90
CA VAL A 339 0.11 -22.01 -4.57
C VAL A 339 -0.88 -21.68 -3.45
N THR A 340 -1.55 -20.55 -3.53
CA THR A 340 -2.52 -20.11 -2.50
C THR A 340 -3.74 -21.03 -2.46
N VAL A 341 -4.26 -21.46 -3.62
CA VAL A 341 -5.39 -22.41 -3.69
C VAL A 341 -5.01 -23.73 -3.00
N LEU A 342 -3.85 -24.29 -3.38
CA LEU A 342 -3.40 -25.55 -2.76
C LEU A 342 -3.26 -25.41 -1.24
N LEU A 343 -2.67 -24.30 -0.78
CA LEU A 343 -2.53 -24.02 0.65
C LEU A 343 -3.89 -23.89 1.33
N MET A 344 -4.83 -23.09 0.77
CA MET A 344 -6.13 -22.83 1.40
C MET A 344 -7.06 -24.05 1.36
N GLN A 345 -7.02 -24.88 0.31
CA GLN A 345 -7.86 -26.08 0.27
C GLN A 345 -7.50 -27.05 1.41
N VAL A 346 -6.22 -27.15 1.75
CA VAL A 346 -5.74 -28.10 2.78
C VAL A 346 -5.78 -27.49 4.18
N SER A 347 -5.39 -26.23 4.33
CA SER A 347 -5.06 -25.67 5.67
C SER A 347 -5.99 -24.53 6.14
N ALA A 348 -6.99 -24.10 5.35
CA ALA A 348 -7.80 -22.92 5.68
C ALA A 348 -8.46 -23.02 7.07
N GLU A 349 -9.06 -24.15 7.41
CA GLU A 349 -9.75 -24.33 8.69
C GLU A 349 -8.77 -24.28 9.87
N TRP A 350 -7.62 -24.96 9.72
CA TRP A 350 -6.57 -24.93 10.74
C TRP A 350 -5.99 -23.53 10.93
N LEU A 351 -5.75 -22.79 9.84
CA LEU A 351 -5.28 -21.39 9.87
C LEU A 351 -6.30 -20.47 10.52
N VAL A 352 -7.58 -20.60 10.18
CA VAL A 352 -8.66 -19.82 10.80
C VAL A 352 -8.73 -20.11 12.30
N ARG A 353 -8.65 -21.37 12.73
CA ARG A 353 -8.61 -21.76 14.14
C ARG A 353 -7.42 -21.13 14.87
N MET A 354 -6.24 -21.15 14.27
CA MET A 354 -5.02 -20.55 14.83
C MET A 354 -5.16 -19.04 15.02
N VAL A 355 -5.76 -18.34 14.05
CA VAL A 355 -5.88 -16.87 14.09
C VAL A 355 -7.07 -16.41 14.94
N SER A 356 -8.20 -17.12 14.92
CA SER A 356 -9.38 -16.77 15.72
C SER A 356 -9.30 -17.21 17.16
N GLY A 357 -8.49 -18.26 17.48
CA GLY A 357 -8.51 -18.91 18.78
C GLY A 357 -9.82 -19.62 19.11
N SER A 358 -10.77 -19.69 18.17
CA SER A 358 -12.11 -20.23 18.37
C SER A 358 -12.21 -21.70 18.00
N SER A 359 -13.06 -22.43 18.73
CA SER A 359 -13.47 -23.81 18.42
C SER A 359 -14.89 -23.89 17.84
N GLU A 360 -15.58 -22.74 17.72
CA GLU A 360 -16.93 -22.66 17.20
C GLU A 360 -16.98 -23.04 15.72
N ALA A 361 -17.82 -24.05 15.40
CA ALA A 361 -17.91 -24.62 14.05
C ALA A 361 -18.26 -23.54 13.00
N LEU A 362 -19.18 -22.64 13.31
CA LEU A 362 -19.61 -21.57 12.39
C LEU A 362 -18.48 -20.58 12.08
N VAL A 363 -17.63 -20.25 13.07
CA VAL A 363 -16.46 -19.35 12.87
C VAL A 363 -15.47 -20.02 11.93
N LEU A 364 -15.14 -21.29 12.18
CA LEU A 364 -14.18 -22.04 11.38
C LEU A 364 -14.68 -22.27 9.95
N GLU A 365 -15.95 -22.68 9.81
CA GLU A 365 -16.56 -22.93 8.50
C GLU A 365 -16.61 -21.66 7.66
N ASN A 366 -17.15 -20.56 8.19
CA ASN A 366 -17.27 -19.29 7.46
C ASN A 366 -15.89 -18.77 7.04
N GLY A 367 -14.92 -18.76 7.96
CA GLY A 367 -13.57 -18.31 7.64
C GLY A 367 -12.90 -19.18 6.58
N ALA A 368 -12.96 -20.50 6.71
CA ALA A 368 -12.40 -21.44 5.75
C ALA A 368 -13.08 -21.34 4.37
N ARG A 369 -14.41 -21.24 4.35
CA ARG A 369 -15.18 -21.03 3.12
C ARG A 369 -14.76 -19.77 2.40
N TYR A 370 -14.65 -18.65 3.11
CA TYR A 370 -14.19 -17.40 2.50
C TYR A 370 -12.83 -17.61 1.80
N LEU A 371 -11.83 -18.17 2.49
CA LEU A 371 -10.49 -18.37 1.94
C LEU A 371 -10.46 -19.35 0.76
N ARG A 372 -11.21 -20.45 0.85
CA ARG A 372 -11.28 -21.48 -0.20
C ARG A 372 -11.95 -20.95 -1.47
N TRP A 373 -12.98 -20.12 -1.35
CA TRP A 373 -13.71 -19.56 -2.48
C TRP A 373 -13.06 -18.32 -3.09
N THR A 374 -12.33 -17.51 -2.30
CA THR A 374 -11.65 -16.32 -2.84
C THR A 374 -10.30 -16.64 -3.46
N SER A 375 -9.57 -17.65 -2.95
CA SER A 375 -8.21 -17.98 -3.44
C SER A 375 -8.14 -18.30 -4.94
N PRO A 376 -9.11 -18.95 -5.62
CA PRO A 376 -9.06 -19.16 -7.07
C PRO A 376 -9.06 -17.86 -7.88
N PHE A 377 -9.51 -16.75 -7.30
CA PHE A 377 -9.56 -15.44 -7.95
C PHE A 377 -8.30 -14.60 -7.72
N TYR A 378 -7.29 -15.11 -7.03
CA TYR A 378 -6.03 -14.39 -6.81
C TYR A 378 -5.28 -14.07 -8.11
N ALA A 379 -5.40 -14.91 -9.15
CA ALA A 379 -4.87 -14.57 -10.46
C ALA A 379 -5.56 -13.32 -11.03
N VAL A 380 -6.89 -13.23 -10.87
CA VAL A 380 -7.68 -12.07 -11.30
C VAL A 380 -7.27 -10.82 -10.51
N LEU A 381 -7.12 -10.96 -9.19
CA LEU A 381 -6.64 -9.88 -8.31
C LEU A 381 -5.24 -9.41 -8.72
N GLY A 382 -4.32 -10.31 -8.98
CA GLY A 382 -2.96 -9.97 -9.43
C GLY A 382 -2.94 -9.27 -10.79
N VAL A 383 -3.75 -9.72 -11.75
CA VAL A 383 -3.94 -9.06 -13.05
C VAL A 383 -4.52 -7.66 -12.85
N LEU A 384 -5.56 -7.53 -12.03
CA LEU A 384 -6.21 -6.26 -11.70
C LEU A 384 -5.21 -5.25 -11.11
N LEU A 385 -4.53 -5.62 -10.02
CA LEU A 385 -3.60 -4.74 -9.33
C LEU A 385 -2.45 -4.31 -10.26
N SER A 386 -1.82 -5.27 -10.93
CA SER A 386 -0.70 -4.99 -11.82
C SER A 386 -1.08 -4.13 -13.01
N THR A 387 -2.27 -4.35 -13.61
CA THR A 387 -2.75 -3.56 -14.74
C THR A 387 -3.14 -2.15 -14.31
N ARG A 388 -3.77 -2.00 -13.13
CA ARG A 388 -4.11 -0.71 -12.53
C ARG A 388 -2.86 0.15 -12.36
N TYR A 389 -1.82 -0.38 -11.73
CA TYR A 389 -0.55 0.32 -11.54
C TYR A 389 0.21 0.54 -12.86
N ALA A 390 0.14 -0.39 -13.81
CA ALA A 390 0.74 -0.21 -15.13
C ALA A 390 0.11 0.96 -15.90
N LEU A 391 -1.23 1.08 -15.90
CA LEU A 391 -1.92 2.20 -16.51
C LEU A 391 -1.56 3.54 -15.85
N GLN A 392 -1.50 3.59 -14.52
CA GLN A 392 -1.00 4.76 -13.78
C GLN A 392 0.42 5.13 -14.24
N SER A 393 1.28 4.12 -14.41
CA SER A 393 2.66 4.28 -14.86
C SER A 393 2.79 4.78 -16.29
N LEU A 394 1.83 4.44 -17.15
CA LEU A 394 1.71 4.93 -18.53
C LEU A 394 1.14 6.37 -18.61
N GLY A 395 0.82 6.99 -17.48
CA GLY A 395 0.28 8.35 -17.41
C GLY A 395 -1.23 8.44 -17.45
N GLU A 396 -1.93 7.29 -17.49
CA GLU A 396 -3.38 7.26 -17.38
C GLU A 396 -3.78 7.54 -15.91
N LYS A 397 -4.53 8.60 -15.67
CA LYS A 397 -4.87 9.06 -14.33
C LYS A 397 -6.32 8.77 -13.97
N VAL A 398 -7.21 8.96 -14.96
CA VAL A 398 -8.66 8.88 -14.77
C VAL A 398 -9.17 7.45 -14.94
N LEU A 399 -8.70 6.74 -15.96
CA LEU A 399 -9.18 5.38 -16.26
C LEU A 399 -8.92 4.37 -15.13
N PRO A 400 -7.72 4.33 -14.50
CA PRO A 400 -7.51 3.50 -13.31
C PRO A 400 -8.39 3.90 -12.12
N LEU A 401 -8.67 5.20 -11.93
CA LEU A 401 -9.56 5.69 -10.88
C LEU A 401 -10.99 5.15 -11.04
N PHE A 402 -11.49 5.07 -12.27
CA PHE A 402 -12.81 4.46 -12.55
C PHE A 402 -12.90 3.02 -12.08
N SER A 403 -11.81 2.26 -12.09
CA SER A 403 -11.83 0.90 -11.54
C SER A 403 -12.15 0.87 -10.04
N SER A 404 -11.69 1.88 -9.27
CA SER A 404 -12.05 1.99 -7.85
C SER A 404 -13.50 2.40 -7.65
N VAL A 405 -14.07 3.19 -8.57
CA VAL A 405 -15.51 3.49 -8.56
C VAL A 405 -16.33 2.23 -8.84
N ILE A 406 -15.90 1.38 -9.78
CA ILE A 406 -16.54 0.06 -10.03
C ILE A 406 -16.50 -0.78 -8.74
N GLU A 407 -15.36 -0.80 -8.04
CA GLU A 407 -15.20 -1.52 -6.78
C GLU A 407 -16.19 -1.01 -5.73
N PHE A 408 -16.23 0.30 -5.52
CA PHE A 408 -17.11 0.94 -4.55
C PHE A 408 -18.59 0.65 -4.84
N LEU A 409 -19.03 0.91 -6.08
CA LEU A 409 -20.41 0.68 -6.49
C LEU A 409 -20.78 -0.81 -6.42
N GLY A 410 -19.86 -1.69 -6.81
CA GLY A 410 -20.04 -3.12 -6.68
C GLY A 410 -20.29 -3.54 -5.23
N LYS A 411 -19.47 -3.08 -4.29
CA LYS A 411 -19.65 -3.34 -2.85
C LYS A 411 -20.96 -2.78 -2.33
N VAL A 412 -21.36 -1.56 -2.74
CA VAL A 412 -22.68 -0.97 -2.39
C VAL A 412 -23.82 -1.86 -2.87
N VAL A 413 -23.79 -2.30 -4.13
CA VAL A 413 -24.84 -3.20 -4.68
C VAL A 413 -24.89 -4.52 -3.92
N PHE A 414 -23.72 -5.10 -3.60
CA PHE A 414 -23.71 -6.33 -2.81
C PHE A 414 -24.30 -6.15 -1.43
N VAL A 415 -23.97 -5.06 -0.73
CA VAL A 415 -24.51 -4.77 0.62
C VAL A 415 -26.02 -4.53 0.59
N LEU A 416 -26.53 -3.77 -0.37
CA LEU A 416 -27.94 -3.39 -0.40
C LEU A 416 -28.85 -4.48 -1.02
N VAL A 417 -28.34 -5.27 -1.97
CA VAL A 417 -29.18 -6.19 -2.76
C VAL A 417 -28.90 -7.65 -2.45
N PHE A 418 -27.63 -8.04 -2.42
CA PHE A 418 -27.24 -9.46 -2.35
C PHE A 418 -27.09 -9.96 -0.91
N ILE A 419 -26.49 -9.20 -0.01
CA ILE A 419 -26.32 -9.62 1.39
C ILE A 419 -27.67 -9.86 2.09
N PRO A 420 -28.72 -9.04 1.92
CA PRO A 420 -30.02 -9.32 2.52
C PRO A 420 -30.67 -10.60 2.03
N ARG A 421 -30.33 -11.08 0.82
CA ARG A 421 -30.94 -12.28 0.21
C ARG A 421 -30.10 -13.54 0.41
N PHE A 422 -28.78 -13.43 0.38
CA PHE A 422 -27.85 -14.57 0.35
C PHE A 422 -26.91 -14.60 1.56
N ALA A 423 -27.08 -13.67 2.50
CA ALA A 423 -26.29 -13.55 3.72
C ALA A 423 -24.76 -13.65 3.45
N TYR A 424 -24.05 -14.47 4.20
CA TYR A 424 -22.59 -14.59 4.11
C TYR A 424 -22.10 -15.12 2.76
N ASN A 425 -22.92 -15.85 2.01
CA ASN A 425 -22.55 -16.28 0.64
C ASN A 425 -22.33 -15.08 -0.29
N ALA A 426 -23.13 -14.02 -0.15
CA ALA A 426 -22.93 -12.81 -0.92
C ALA A 426 -21.62 -12.10 -0.51
N VAL A 427 -21.25 -12.11 0.76
CA VAL A 427 -19.97 -11.56 1.22
C VAL A 427 -18.79 -12.27 0.57
N ILE A 428 -18.82 -13.61 0.55
CA ILE A 428 -17.76 -14.43 -0.07
C ILE A 428 -17.59 -14.10 -1.56
N LEU A 429 -18.68 -13.89 -2.28
CA LEU A 429 -18.67 -13.66 -3.73
C LEU A 429 -18.46 -12.20 -4.11
N CYS A 430 -18.64 -11.25 -3.18
CA CYS A 430 -18.56 -9.83 -3.46
C CYS A 430 -17.23 -9.44 -4.11
N GLU A 431 -16.12 -9.68 -3.42
CA GLU A 431 -14.80 -9.29 -3.92
C GLU A 431 -14.40 -10.05 -5.21
N PRO A 432 -14.54 -11.38 -5.33
CA PRO A 432 -14.26 -12.11 -6.56
C PRO A 432 -15.00 -11.58 -7.79
N VAL A 433 -16.30 -11.32 -7.67
CA VAL A 433 -17.12 -10.82 -8.77
C VAL A 433 -16.68 -9.40 -9.16
N VAL A 434 -16.50 -8.53 -8.18
CA VAL A 434 -16.05 -7.16 -8.41
C VAL A 434 -14.66 -7.14 -9.06
N TRP A 435 -13.71 -7.97 -8.61
CA TRP A 435 -12.39 -8.09 -9.21
C TRP A 435 -12.46 -8.52 -10.68
N CYS A 436 -13.37 -9.43 -11.05
CA CYS A 436 -13.54 -9.84 -12.42
C CYS A 436 -13.97 -8.66 -13.31
N PHE A 437 -14.97 -7.87 -12.88
CA PHE A 437 -15.40 -6.69 -13.66
C PHE A 437 -14.29 -5.65 -13.76
N MET A 438 -13.58 -5.37 -12.67
CA MET A 438 -12.46 -4.43 -12.67
C MET A 438 -11.32 -4.90 -13.58
N ALA A 439 -10.93 -6.18 -13.49
CA ALA A 439 -9.87 -6.74 -14.30
C ALA A 439 -10.22 -6.70 -15.79
N LEU A 440 -11.44 -7.08 -16.18
CA LEU A 440 -11.91 -6.98 -17.55
C LEU A 440 -11.85 -5.55 -18.08
N TYR A 441 -12.34 -4.59 -17.30
CA TYR A 441 -12.28 -3.17 -17.64
C TYR A 441 -10.82 -2.70 -17.82
N LEU A 442 -9.96 -2.94 -16.84
CA LEU A 442 -8.57 -2.48 -16.87
C LEU A 442 -7.75 -3.12 -17.98
N VAL A 443 -7.95 -4.43 -18.24
CA VAL A 443 -7.26 -5.12 -19.34
C VAL A 443 -7.75 -4.60 -20.70
N ALA A 444 -9.03 -4.30 -20.85
CA ALA A 444 -9.55 -3.67 -22.07
C ALA A 444 -8.91 -2.30 -22.30
N VAL A 445 -8.86 -1.44 -21.26
CA VAL A 445 -8.20 -0.13 -21.33
C VAL A 445 -6.72 -0.27 -21.66
N TYR A 446 -6.02 -1.22 -21.02
CA TYR A 446 -4.60 -1.45 -21.26
C TYR A 446 -4.32 -1.88 -22.69
N ARG A 447 -5.16 -2.75 -23.28
CA ARG A 447 -5.04 -3.18 -24.68
C ARG A 447 -5.34 -2.06 -25.69
N CYS A 448 -6.12 -1.06 -25.29
CA CYS A 448 -6.40 0.12 -26.10
C CYS A 448 -5.32 1.21 -25.98
N ASN A 449 -4.33 1.06 -25.09
CA ASN A 449 -3.31 2.09 -24.90
C ASN A 449 -2.38 2.16 -26.14
N PRO A 450 -2.31 3.33 -26.84
CA PRO A 450 -1.61 3.46 -28.11
C PRO A 450 -0.08 3.35 -27.99
N PHE A 451 0.48 3.66 -26.84
CA PHE A 451 1.92 3.51 -26.60
C PHE A 451 2.32 2.04 -26.53
N VAL A 452 1.54 1.22 -25.82
CA VAL A 452 1.83 -0.20 -25.66
C VAL A 452 1.42 -1.00 -26.90
N PHE A 453 0.27 -0.70 -27.48
CA PHE A 453 -0.29 -1.35 -28.65
C PHE A 453 -0.58 -0.33 -29.74
N PRO A 454 0.45 0.08 -30.52
CA PRO A 454 0.23 0.98 -31.63
C PRO A 454 -0.72 0.33 -32.66
N LYS A 455 -1.73 1.11 -33.10
CA LYS A 455 -2.57 0.68 -34.22
C LYS A 455 -1.67 0.47 -35.44
N LYS A 456 -1.72 -0.70 -36.05
CA LYS A 456 -1.09 -0.90 -37.35
C LYS A 456 -1.71 0.12 -38.31
N GLN A 457 -0.88 1.01 -38.85
CA GLN A 457 -1.25 1.87 -39.97
C GLN A 457 -1.46 1.01 -41.20
#